data_3f6d99fdaf97f5cea04149b8103d7f61
#
_entry.id   3f6d99fdaf97f5cea04149b8103d7f61
#
_cell.length_a   1.000
_cell.length_b   1.000
_cell.length_c   1.000
_cell.angle_alpha   90.00
_cell.angle_beta   90.00
_cell.angle_gamma   90.00
#
_symmetry.space_group_name_H-M   'P 1'
#
loop_
_entity.id
_entity.type
_entity.pdbx_description
1 polymer ?
#
loop_
_entity_poly.entity_id
_entity_poly.type
_entity_poly.pdbx_seq_one_letter_code
_entity_poly.pdbx_strand_id
1 'polypeptide(L)'
;YSGIAAAMTGFVLIGNNPDSTAGNALIICGSLVGASGIILTKIMCKGMNRSLANVIFGAVGGEVEGGGGSGKEVNIKSYSTEEAAMIFDAAEKIVIVPGYGLAVAQAQHGARELAEHLESMGKTVLYAIHPVAGRMPGHMNVLLSEANVPYEQLKDLDEINPEFEDC
;
A
#
# COMPACT_ATOMS: atom_id res chain seq x y z
N TYR A 1 13.01 -4.90 13.60
CA TYR A 1 14.09 -4.55 14.53
C TYR A 1 13.65 -4.67 15.99
N SER A 2 12.51 -4.12 16.39
CA SER A 2 12.04 -4.13 17.79
C SER A 2 11.86 -5.53 18.37
N GLY A 3 11.36 -6.48 17.59
CA GLY A 3 11.24 -7.88 18.00
C GLY A 3 12.57 -8.54 18.31
N ILE A 4 13.59 -8.29 17.47
CA ILE A 4 14.95 -8.80 17.67
C ILE A 4 15.56 -8.17 18.93
N ALA A 5 15.42 -6.85 19.10
CA ALA A 5 15.92 -6.16 20.30
C ALA A 5 15.26 -6.69 21.58
N ALA A 6 13.94 -6.93 21.55
CA ALA A 6 13.22 -7.51 22.69
C ALA A 6 13.72 -8.92 23.02
N ALA A 7 13.94 -9.78 22.01
CA ALA A 7 14.49 -11.12 22.23
C ALA A 7 15.90 -11.07 22.81
N MET A 8 16.76 -10.19 22.32
CA MET A 8 18.12 -9.99 22.85
C MET A 8 18.08 -9.52 24.32
N THR A 9 17.20 -8.57 24.66
CA THR A 9 17.01 -8.14 26.04
C THR A 9 16.56 -9.29 26.92
N GLY A 10 15.69 -10.17 26.42
CA GLY A 10 15.26 -11.37 27.12
C GLY A 10 16.43 -12.32 27.45
N PHE A 11 17.37 -12.53 26.52
CA PHE A 11 18.58 -13.32 26.77
C PHE A 11 19.46 -12.72 27.85
N VAL A 12 19.63 -11.38 27.85
CA VAL A 12 20.40 -10.68 28.90
C VAL A 12 19.75 -10.84 30.27
N LEU A 13 18.43 -10.75 30.34
CA LEU A 13 17.68 -10.94 31.60
C LEU A 13 17.82 -12.36 32.14
N ILE A 14 17.76 -13.39 31.30
CA ILE A 14 17.97 -14.78 31.70
C ILE A 14 19.43 -15.02 32.13
N GLY A 15 20.38 -14.41 31.47
CA GLY A 15 21.80 -14.49 31.84
C GLY A 15 22.06 -13.94 33.25
N ASN A 16 21.33 -12.92 33.67
CA ASN A 16 21.42 -12.33 35.00
C ASN A 16 20.56 -13.06 36.07
N ASN A 17 19.41 -13.61 35.61
CA ASN A 17 18.51 -14.37 36.48
C ASN A 17 17.86 -15.51 35.67
N PRO A 18 18.34 -16.76 35.78
CA PRO A 18 17.86 -17.91 35.01
C PRO A 18 16.38 -18.21 35.14
N ASP A 19 15.76 -17.87 36.27
CA ASP A 19 14.35 -18.11 36.54
C ASP A 19 13.45 -16.93 36.11
N SER A 20 13.98 -15.99 35.32
CA SER A 20 13.24 -14.81 34.88
C SER A 20 12.11 -15.16 33.92
N THR A 21 10.89 -15.19 34.40
CA THR A 21 9.67 -15.34 33.59
C THR A 21 9.56 -14.22 32.53
N ALA A 22 9.96 -13.00 32.91
CA ALA A 22 9.97 -11.86 32.00
C ALA A 22 11.00 -12.05 30.86
N GLY A 23 12.16 -12.61 31.13
CA GLY A 23 13.18 -12.94 30.13
C GLY A 23 12.65 -13.97 29.10
N ASN A 24 12.03 -15.04 29.60
CA ASN A 24 11.41 -16.05 28.74
C ASN A 24 10.28 -15.46 27.87
N ALA A 25 9.42 -14.64 28.45
CA ALA A 25 8.33 -13.99 27.71
C ALA A 25 8.89 -13.06 26.62
N LEU A 26 9.93 -12.27 26.90
CA LEU A 26 10.56 -11.39 25.92
C LEU A 26 11.24 -12.15 24.77
N ILE A 27 11.85 -13.30 25.04
CA ILE A 27 12.44 -14.13 23.99
C ILE A 27 11.34 -14.67 23.06
N ILE A 28 10.28 -15.25 23.63
CA ILE A 28 9.20 -15.84 22.84
C ILE A 28 8.47 -14.76 22.03
N CYS A 29 7.98 -13.72 22.69
CA CYS A 29 7.23 -12.64 22.02
C CYS A 29 8.11 -11.89 21.03
N GLY A 30 9.35 -11.57 21.39
CA GLY A 30 10.29 -10.88 20.52
C GLY A 30 10.64 -11.69 19.28
N SER A 31 10.82 -13.00 19.42
CA SER A 31 11.08 -13.90 18.30
C SER A 31 9.89 -14.00 17.34
N LEU A 32 8.67 -14.11 17.87
CA LEU A 32 7.44 -14.14 17.06
C LEU A 32 7.23 -12.82 16.30
N VAL A 33 7.36 -11.69 16.98
CA VAL A 33 7.24 -10.35 16.36
C VAL A 33 8.35 -10.12 15.33
N GLY A 34 9.57 -10.55 15.61
CA GLY A 34 10.70 -10.47 14.69
C GLY A 34 10.47 -11.29 13.43
N ALA A 35 10.01 -12.53 13.56
CA ALA A 35 9.70 -13.40 12.44
C ALA A 35 8.57 -12.84 11.57
N SER A 36 7.45 -12.43 12.17
CA SER A 36 6.35 -11.81 11.43
C SER A 36 6.79 -10.52 10.73
N GLY A 37 7.64 -9.71 11.38
CA GLY A 37 8.19 -8.50 10.79
C GLY A 37 9.06 -8.77 9.55
N ILE A 38 9.86 -9.82 9.55
CA ILE A 38 10.68 -10.22 8.39
C ILE A 38 9.79 -10.66 7.23
N ILE A 39 8.79 -11.51 7.51
CA ILE A 39 7.85 -11.99 6.49
C ILE A 39 7.10 -10.82 5.86
N LEU A 40 6.53 -9.95 6.68
CA LEU A 40 5.78 -8.78 6.23
C LEU A 40 6.65 -7.84 5.40
N THR A 41 7.87 -7.55 5.86
CA THR A 41 8.82 -6.69 5.13
C THR A 41 9.17 -7.28 3.76
N LYS A 42 9.36 -8.60 3.68
CA LYS A 42 9.63 -9.28 2.41
C LYS A 42 8.47 -9.14 1.42
N ILE A 43 7.24 -9.30 1.89
CA ILE A 43 6.03 -9.13 1.07
C ILE A 43 5.91 -7.67 0.60
N MET A 44 6.10 -6.71 1.50
CA MET A 44 6.04 -5.28 1.17
C MET A 44 7.14 -4.88 0.17
N CYS A 45 8.37 -5.36 0.33
CA CYS A 45 9.45 -5.11 -0.63
C CYS A 45 9.12 -5.66 -2.02
N LYS A 46 8.52 -6.86 -2.09
CA LYS A 46 8.05 -7.44 -3.35
C LYS A 46 6.95 -6.55 -3.98
N GLY A 47 5.98 -6.10 -3.19
CA GLY A 47 4.91 -5.20 -3.66
C GLY A 47 5.43 -3.85 -4.16
N MET A 48 6.51 -3.32 -3.57
CA MET A 48 7.17 -2.08 -4.00
C MET A 48 8.19 -2.28 -5.13
N ASN A 49 8.40 -3.50 -5.59
CA ASN A 49 9.45 -3.87 -6.55
C ASN A 49 10.87 -3.40 -6.13
N ARG A 50 11.17 -3.48 -4.83
CA ARG A 50 12.48 -3.14 -4.25
C ARG A 50 13.06 -4.33 -3.51
N SER A 51 14.38 -4.52 -3.60
CA SER A 51 15.05 -5.56 -2.81
C SER A 51 15.13 -5.15 -1.34
N LEU A 52 15.06 -6.14 -0.44
CA LEU A 52 15.22 -5.91 1.01
C LEU A 52 16.57 -5.26 1.35
N ALA A 53 17.63 -5.66 0.64
CA ALA A 53 18.95 -5.06 0.80
C ALA A 53 18.96 -3.57 0.46
N ASN A 54 18.28 -3.18 -0.62
CA ASN A 54 18.15 -1.77 -1.02
C ASN A 54 17.40 -0.93 0.02
N VAL A 55 16.40 -1.52 0.68
CA VAL A 55 15.63 -0.83 1.75
C VAL A 55 16.47 -0.68 3.03
N ILE A 56 17.27 -1.70 3.38
CA ILE A 56 18.07 -1.69 4.61
C ILE A 56 19.32 -0.80 4.46
N PHE A 57 20.02 -0.89 3.33
CA PHE A 57 21.31 -0.24 3.10
C PHE A 57 21.19 1.04 2.25
N GLY A 58 20.15 1.22 1.46
CA GLY A 58 19.94 2.41 0.65
C GLY A 58 19.67 3.69 1.44
N ALA A 59 19.32 3.58 2.73
CA ALA A 59 19.11 4.71 3.63
C ALA A 59 20.42 5.26 4.25
N VAL A 60 21.56 4.58 4.06
CA VAL A 60 22.84 4.95 4.65
C VAL A 60 23.80 5.37 3.53
N GLY A 61 23.69 6.63 3.10
CA GLY A 61 24.75 7.34 2.36
C GLY A 61 24.86 7.07 0.86
N GLY A 62 23.85 6.54 0.20
CA GLY A 62 23.76 6.56 -1.27
C GLY A 62 22.64 7.53 -1.69
N GLU A 63 22.88 8.30 -2.75
CA GLU A 63 21.77 8.91 -3.47
C GLU A 63 20.71 7.84 -3.68
N VAL A 64 19.53 8.05 -3.11
CA VAL A 64 18.38 7.24 -3.40
C VAL A 64 18.11 7.47 -4.88
N GLU A 65 18.65 6.61 -5.74
CA GLU A 65 18.01 6.39 -7.02
C GLU A 65 16.58 5.93 -6.67
N GLY A 66 15.75 6.94 -6.43
CA GLY A 66 14.31 6.74 -6.40
C GLY A 66 14.01 5.97 -7.67
N GLY A 67 13.29 4.87 -7.56
CA GLY A 67 12.71 4.19 -8.71
C GLY A 67 11.76 5.16 -9.43
N GLY A 68 12.33 6.23 -9.92
CA GLY A 68 11.81 7.14 -10.92
C GLY A 68 12.39 6.62 -12.21
N GLY A 69 11.54 6.20 -13.10
CA GLY A 69 11.93 5.78 -14.43
C GLY A 69 12.90 6.77 -15.04
N SER A 70 13.84 6.22 -15.81
CA SER A 70 14.61 6.87 -16.86
C SER A 70 14.06 8.26 -17.16
N GLY A 71 14.95 9.27 -17.12
CA GLY A 71 14.64 10.68 -17.38
C GLY A 71 14.10 10.97 -18.79
N LYS A 72 12.95 10.38 -19.09
CA LYS A 72 12.07 10.87 -20.12
C LYS A 72 11.37 12.08 -19.53
N GLU A 73 11.54 13.23 -20.18
CA GLU A 73 10.70 14.40 -19.91
C GLU A 73 9.25 13.94 -19.97
N VAL A 74 8.65 13.78 -18.78
CA VAL A 74 7.23 13.44 -18.66
C VAL A 74 6.49 14.71 -19.06
N ASN A 75 5.90 14.70 -20.24
CA ASN A 75 5.07 15.79 -20.72
C ASN A 75 3.78 15.79 -19.88
N ILE A 76 3.83 16.51 -18.76
CA ILE A 76 2.70 16.62 -17.84
C ILE A 76 1.65 17.53 -18.50
N LYS A 77 0.52 16.96 -18.87
CA LYS A 77 -0.65 17.72 -19.31
C LYS A 77 -1.50 18.04 -18.09
N SER A 78 -1.78 19.31 -17.89
CA SER A 78 -2.71 19.76 -16.85
C SER A 78 -4.09 19.95 -17.48
N TYR A 79 -5.09 19.31 -16.90
CA TYR A 79 -6.47 19.42 -17.34
C TYR A 79 -7.30 20.16 -16.29
N SER A 80 -8.27 20.94 -16.77
CA SER A 80 -9.30 21.53 -15.91
C SER A 80 -10.37 20.50 -15.53
N THR A 81 -11.19 20.81 -14.52
CA THR A 81 -12.32 19.95 -14.13
C THR A 81 -13.31 19.70 -15.27
N GLU A 82 -13.51 20.69 -16.13
CA GLU A 82 -14.41 20.59 -17.29
C GLU A 82 -13.84 19.64 -18.36
N GLU A 83 -12.55 19.72 -18.62
CA GLU A 83 -11.86 18.83 -19.55
C GLU A 83 -11.81 17.39 -19.01
N ALA A 84 -11.61 17.20 -17.70
CA ALA A 84 -11.69 15.91 -17.07
C ALA A 84 -13.09 15.29 -17.16
N ALA A 85 -14.15 16.08 -17.03
CA ALA A 85 -15.52 15.63 -17.20
C ALA A 85 -15.78 15.15 -18.64
N MET A 86 -15.25 15.85 -19.65
CA MET A 86 -15.36 15.42 -21.05
C MET A 86 -14.60 14.09 -21.32
N ILE A 87 -13.45 13.89 -20.65
CA ILE A 87 -12.71 12.63 -20.75
C ILE A 87 -13.52 11.50 -20.13
N PHE A 88 -14.11 11.72 -18.96
CA PHE A 88 -14.97 10.72 -18.32
C PHE A 88 -16.22 10.42 -19.18
N ASP A 89 -16.77 11.40 -19.88
CA ASP A 89 -17.91 11.19 -20.74
C ASP A 89 -17.55 10.32 -21.96
N ALA A 90 -16.36 10.44 -22.48
CA ALA A 90 -15.85 9.65 -23.60
C ALA A 90 -15.39 8.23 -23.23
N ALA A 91 -15.00 8.01 -21.97
CA ALA A 91 -14.48 6.72 -21.50
C ALA A 91 -15.61 5.71 -21.27
N GLU A 92 -15.42 4.45 -21.65
CA GLU A 92 -16.33 3.34 -21.36
C GLU A 92 -15.94 2.65 -20.04
N LYS A 93 -14.64 2.58 -19.76
CA LYS A 93 -14.07 1.91 -18.58
C LYS A 93 -13.17 2.87 -17.82
N ILE A 94 -13.36 2.94 -16.53
CA ILE A 94 -12.63 3.86 -15.65
C ILE A 94 -12.02 3.08 -14.50
N VAL A 95 -10.73 3.26 -14.28
CA VAL A 95 -10.02 2.64 -13.15
C VAL A 95 -9.56 3.72 -12.18
N ILE A 96 -10.05 3.65 -10.95
CA ILE A 96 -9.67 4.53 -9.85
C ILE A 96 -8.53 3.87 -9.07
N VAL A 97 -7.38 4.53 -8.98
CA VAL A 97 -6.22 4.05 -8.23
C VAL A 97 -6.08 4.87 -6.93
N PRO A 98 -6.66 4.40 -5.81
CA PRO A 98 -6.65 5.17 -4.58
C PRO A 98 -5.27 5.17 -3.93
N GLY A 99 -4.82 6.33 -3.49
CA GLY A 99 -3.57 6.51 -2.76
C GLY A 99 -3.81 7.00 -1.33
N TYR A 100 -2.72 7.17 -0.55
CA TYR A 100 -2.80 7.65 0.82
C TYR A 100 -3.44 9.05 0.95
N GLY A 101 -3.31 9.89 -0.06
CA GLY A 101 -3.93 11.21 -0.09
C GLY A 101 -5.46 11.17 0.04
N LEU A 102 -6.09 10.13 -0.52
CA LEU A 102 -7.54 9.92 -0.37
C LEU A 102 -7.93 9.70 1.10
N ALA A 103 -7.12 8.94 1.85
CA ALA A 103 -7.34 8.69 3.27
C ALA A 103 -7.14 9.96 4.12
N VAL A 104 -6.11 10.76 3.82
CA VAL A 104 -5.82 12.01 4.54
C VAL A 104 -6.91 13.04 4.33
N ALA A 105 -7.40 13.14 3.10
CA ALA A 105 -8.47 14.07 2.73
C ALA A 105 -9.87 13.58 3.16
N GLN A 106 -9.98 12.34 3.65
CA GLN A 106 -11.26 11.67 3.95
C GLN A 106 -12.24 11.73 2.75
N ALA A 107 -11.71 11.62 1.54
CA ALA A 107 -12.43 11.79 0.29
C ALA A 107 -12.99 10.48 -0.28
N GLN A 108 -12.97 9.38 0.48
CA GLN A 108 -13.48 8.07 0.07
C GLN A 108 -14.96 8.11 -0.33
N HIS A 109 -15.75 8.90 0.39
CA HIS A 109 -17.18 9.07 0.08
C HIS A 109 -17.40 9.82 -1.24
N GLY A 110 -16.63 10.90 -1.48
CA GLY A 110 -16.68 11.62 -2.75
C GLY A 110 -16.22 10.77 -3.95
N ALA A 111 -15.21 9.93 -3.75
CA ALA A 111 -14.78 8.97 -4.78
C ALA A 111 -15.86 7.92 -5.07
N ARG A 112 -16.61 7.49 -4.05
CA ARG A 112 -17.75 6.58 -4.20
C ARG A 112 -18.92 7.25 -4.95
N GLU A 113 -19.28 8.48 -4.59
CA GLU A 113 -20.33 9.25 -5.26
C GLU A 113 -20.00 9.46 -6.75
N LEU A 114 -18.73 9.78 -7.05
CA LEU A 114 -18.26 9.90 -8.43
C LEU A 114 -18.43 8.57 -9.18
N ALA A 115 -18.03 7.45 -8.58
CA ALA A 115 -18.16 6.14 -9.18
C ALA A 115 -19.63 5.79 -9.45
N GLU A 116 -20.54 6.00 -8.49
CA GLU A 116 -21.97 5.78 -8.64
C GLU A 116 -22.57 6.62 -9.77
N HIS A 117 -22.13 7.87 -9.90
CA HIS A 117 -22.57 8.74 -10.98
C HIS A 117 -22.11 8.20 -12.34
N LEU A 118 -20.85 7.78 -12.45
CA LEU A 118 -20.31 7.19 -13.67
C LEU A 118 -21.01 5.87 -14.04
N GLU A 119 -21.29 5.03 -13.06
CA GLU A 119 -22.06 3.79 -13.24
C GLU A 119 -23.50 4.07 -13.72
N SER A 120 -24.15 5.11 -13.20
CA SER A 120 -25.47 5.53 -13.64
C SER A 120 -25.51 5.96 -15.11
N MET A 121 -24.37 6.41 -15.65
CA MET A 121 -24.18 6.71 -17.08
C MET A 121 -23.84 5.46 -17.91
N GLY A 122 -23.83 4.27 -17.31
CA GLY A 122 -23.57 3.01 -17.97
C GLY A 122 -22.09 2.66 -18.15
N LYS A 123 -21.19 3.31 -17.40
CA LYS A 123 -19.75 3.08 -17.47
C LYS A 123 -19.30 2.03 -16.46
N THR A 124 -18.24 1.31 -16.77
CA THR A 124 -17.63 0.34 -15.85
C THR A 124 -16.59 1.02 -14.99
N VAL A 125 -16.78 1.01 -13.66
CA VAL A 125 -15.84 1.58 -12.71
C VAL A 125 -15.21 0.49 -11.87
N LEU A 126 -13.88 0.46 -11.83
CA LEU A 126 -13.08 -0.48 -11.02
C LEU A 126 -12.11 0.30 -10.12
N TYR A 127 -11.75 -0.31 -9.00
CA TYR A 127 -10.75 0.22 -8.08
C TYR A 127 -9.53 -0.67 -8.09
N ALA A 128 -8.38 -0.12 -8.50
CA ALA A 128 -7.10 -0.83 -8.48
C ALA A 128 -6.38 -0.54 -7.16
N ILE A 129 -6.23 -1.56 -6.33
CA ILE A 129 -5.64 -1.42 -5.00
C ILE A 129 -4.21 -1.94 -5.00
N HIS A 130 -3.29 -1.06 -4.62
CA HIS A 130 -1.91 -1.47 -4.37
C HIS A 130 -1.77 -1.98 -2.92
N PRO A 131 -1.16 -3.16 -2.68
CA PRO A 131 -1.13 -3.81 -1.37
C PRO A 131 -0.43 -3.00 -0.26
N VAL A 132 0.45 -2.07 -0.63
CA VAL A 132 1.17 -1.19 0.31
C VAL A 132 0.74 0.28 0.21
N ALA A 133 -0.35 0.59 -0.48
CA ALA A 133 -0.91 1.93 -0.49
C ALA A 133 -1.44 2.29 0.90
N GLY A 134 -1.08 3.48 1.39
CA GLY A 134 -1.48 3.92 2.72
C GLY A 134 -0.38 3.76 3.77
N ARG A 135 -0.76 3.48 5.02
CA ARG A 135 0.15 3.31 6.17
C ARG A 135 0.29 1.87 6.67
N MET A 136 -0.58 0.99 6.24
CA MET A 136 -0.59 -0.42 6.62
C MET A 136 -1.10 -1.27 5.46
N PRO A 137 -0.73 -2.55 5.39
CA PRO A 137 -1.28 -3.47 4.39
C PRO A 137 -2.81 -3.51 4.47
N GLY A 138 -3.47 -3.43 3.30
CA GLY A 138 -4.92 -3.43 3.22
C GLY A 138 -5.60 -2.11 3.64
N HIS A 139 -4.86 -1.03 3.87
CA HIS A 139 -5.43 0.25 4.30
C HIS A 139 -6.51 0.75 3.33
N MET A 140 -6.28 0.68 2.03
CA MET A 140 -7.25 1.13 1.04
C MET A 140 -8.49 0.24 0.97
N ASN A 141 -8.35 -1.06 1.21
CA ASN A 141 -9.48 -1.97 1.26
C ASN A 141 -10.44 -1.61 2.41
N VAL A 142 -9.89 -1.33 3.59
CA VAL A 142 -10.69 -0.90 4.76
C VAL A 142 -11.36 0.45 4.49
N LEU A 143 -10.63 1.40 3.93
CA LEU A 143 -11.14 2.75 3.64
C LEU A 143 -12.30 2.72 2.62
N LEU A 144 -12.15 1.93 1.56
CA LEU A 144 -13.19 1.80 0.53
C LEU A 144 -14.38 0.98 1.03
N SER A 145 -14.16 0.00 1.91
CA SER A 145 -15.24 -0.74 2.58
C SER A 145 -16.06 0.18 3.49
N GLU A 146 -15.43 1.14 4.17
CA GLU A 146 -16.12 2.17 4.96
C GLU A 146 -17.03 3.05 4.08
N ALA A 147 -16.61 3.31 2.85
CA ALA A 147 -17.41 4.03 1.85
C ALA A 147 -18.45 3.14 1.14
N ASN A 148 -18.65 1.89 1.58
CA ASN A 148 -19.58 0.92 0.97
C ASN A 148 -19.29 0.63 -0.51
N VAL A 149 -18.04 0.64 -0.92
CA VAL A 149 -17.65 0.20 -2.28
C VAL A 149 -17.83 -1.32 -2.37
N PRO A 150 -18.54 -1.85 -3.38
CA PRO A 150 -18.73 -3.29 -3.58
C PRO A 150 -17.38 -4.01 -3.71
N TYR A 151 -17.22 -5.13 -3.02
CA TYR A 151 -15.96 -5.88 -3.03
C TYR A 151 -15.58 -6.40 -4.43
N GLU A 152 -16.54 -6.63 -5.27
CA GLU A 152 -16.37 -7.07 -6.66
C GLU A 152 -15.64 -6.03 -7.53
N GLN A 153 -15.75 -4.75 -7.18
CA GLN A 153 -15.06 -3.65 -7.87
C GLN A 153 -13.62 -3.43 -7.39
N LEU A 154 -13.25 -4.04 -6.26
CA LEU A 154 -11.90 -3.95 -5.70
C LEU A 154 -11.01 -4.99 -6.37
N LYS A 155 -10.05 -4.53 -7.17
CA LYS A 155 -9.13 -5.39 -7.92
C LYS A 155 -7.71 -5.27 -7.40
N ASP A 156 -7.06 -6.41 -7.23
CA ASP A 156 -5.64 -6.48 -6.89
C ASP A 156 -4.76 -6.29 -8.14
N LEU A 157 -3.46 -6.07 -7.93
CA LEU A 157 -2.49 -5.81 -9.00
C LEU A 157 -2.50 -6.88 -10.10
N ASP A 158 -2.57 -8.14 -9.72
CA ASP A 158 -2.50 -9.27 -10.66
C ASP A 158 -3.79 -9.37 -11.52
N GLU A 159 -4.91 -8.89 -10.99
CA GLU A 159 -6.19 -8.86 -11.68
C GLU A 159 -6.34 -7.66 -12.59
N ILE A 160 -5.89 -6.47 -12.14
CA ILE A 160 -6.14 -5.22 -12.85
C ILE A 160 -5.08 -4.90 -13.93
N ASN A 161 -3.83 -5.37 -13.76
CA ASN A 161 -2.76 -5.05 -14.70
C ASN A 161 -3.06 -5.43 -16.15
N PRO A 162 -3.65 -6.59 -16.45
CA PRO A 162 -4.05 -6.93 -17.83
C PRO A 162 -5.14 -6.01 -18.39
N GLU A 163 -5.98 -5.44 -17.52
CA GLU A 163 -7.13 -4.64 -17.93
C GLU A 163 -6.77 -3.18 -18.26
N PHE A 164 -5.58 -2.72 -17.87
CA PHE A 164 -5.10 -1.38 -18.22
C PHE A 164 -4.84 -1.18 -19.72
N GLU A 165 -4.65 -2.25 -20.47
CA GLU A 165 -4.49 -2.18 -21.93
C GLU A 165 -5.79 -1.78 -22.65
N ASP A 166 -6.93 -2.03 -21.99
CA ASP A 166 -8.28 -1.77 -22.51
C ASP A 166 -8.93 -0.51 -21.91
N CYS A 167 -8.16 0.32 -21.16
CA CYS A 167 -8.65 1.52 -20.47
C CYS A 167 -8.27 2.82 -21.17
#